data_fc61ddef76f98e10b21fe54d9ca1e980
#
_entry.id   fc61ddef76f98e10b21fe54d9ca1e980
#
_cell.length_a   1.000
_cell.length_b   1.000
_cell.length_c   1.000
_cell.angle_alpha   90.00
_cell.angle_beta   90.00
_cell.angle_gamma   90.00
#
_symmetry.space_group_name_H-M   'P 1'
#
loop_
_entity.id
_entity.type
_entity.pdbx_description
1 polymer ?
#
loop_
_entity_poly.entity_id
_entity_poly.type
_entity_poly.pdbx_seq_one_letter_code
_entity_poly.pdbx_strand_id
1 'polypeptide(L)'
;SLRERTRSRFLRALGALGNFWEAGGACERAISIYLRGLEVDPLAEVFYRHLMNCYIRAGRPAEACATYERCCRALATLLKVGPAPETRALYQTIPRDRPVTDR
;
A
#
# COMPACT_ATOMS: atom_id res chain seq x y z
N SER A 1 -1.35 6.82 25.10
CA SER A 1 -1.15 8.25 25.29
C SER A 1 -2.06 9.06 24.37
N LEU A 2 -2.21 10.32 24.68
CA LEU A 2 -3.03 11.22 23.87
C LEU A 2 -2.50 11.32 22.44
N ARG A 3 -1.18 11.41 22.31
CA ARG A 3 -0.55 11.50 20.98
C ARG A 3 -0.85 10.28 20.14
N GLU A 4 -0.78 9.09 20.74
CA GLU A 4 -1.05 7.86 20.01
C GLU A 4 -2.52 7.77 19.61
N ARG A 5 -3.43 8.22 20.46
CA ARG A 5 -4.86 8.22 20.11
C ARG A 5 -5.14 9.18 18.96
N THR A 6 -4.52 10.36 18.98
CA THR A 6 -4.68 11.32 17.90
C THR A 6 -4.15 10.77 16.59
N ARG A 7 -2.97 10.13 16.65
CA ARG A 7 -2.37 9.51 15.47
C ARG A 7 -3.27 8.40 14.91
N SER A 8 -3.81 7.56 15.79
CA SER A 8 -4.70 6.47 15.36
C SER A 8 -5.98 7.00 14.72
N ARG A 9 -6.55 8.07 15.27
CA ARG A 9 -7.73 8.70 14.67
C ARG A 9 -7.42 9.26 13.29
N PHE A 10 -6.27 9.90 13.15
CA PHE A 10 -5.84 10.46 11.88
C PHE A 10 -5.68 9.36 10.84
N LEU A 11 -5.04 8.26 11.22
CA LEU A 11 -4.86 7.13 10.30
C LEU A 11 -6.19 6.51 9.90
N ARG A 12 -7.13 6.39 10.84
CA ARG A 12 -8.46 5.86 10.51
C ARG A 12 -9.19 6.79 9.55
N ALA A 13 -9.06 8.11 9.76
CA ALA A 13 -9.68 9.08 8.86
C ALA A 13 -9.09 9.00 7.46
N LEU A 14 -7.76 8.88 7.38
CA LEU A 14 -7.10 8.73 6.07
C LEU A 14 -7.54 7.43 5.40
N GLY A 15 -7.63 6.35 6.15
CA GLY A 15 -8.08 5.07 5.61
C GLY A 15 -9.50 5.15 5.06
N ALA A 16 -10.41 5.78 5.80
CA ALA A 16 -11.78 5.95 5.35
C ALA A 16 -11.86 6.81 4.10
N LEU A 17 -11.09 7.89 4.05
CA LEU A 17 -11.08 8.78 2.91
C LEU A 17 -10.47 8.09 1.68
N GLY A 18 -9.37 7.35 1.88
CA GLY A 18 -8.76 6.59 0.81
C GLY A 18 -9.72 5.55 0.24
N ASN A 19 -10.41 4.84 1.13
CA ASN A 19 -11.39 3.83 0.71
C ASN A 19 -12.53 4.46 -0.08
N PHE A 20 -12.96 5.65 0.32
CA PHE A 20 -14.02 6.37 -0.40
C PHE A 20 -13.59 6.65 -1.85
N TRP A 21 -12.39 7.21 -2.04
CA TRP A 21 -11.90 7.50 -3.38
C TRP A 21 -11.63 6.23 -4.17
N GLU A 22 -11.08 5.21 -3.51
CA GLU A 22 -10.80 3.93 -4.16
C GLU A 22 -12.09 3.29 -4.66
N ALA A 23 -13.13 3.27 -3.83
CA ALA A 23 -14.41 2.68 -4.20
C ALA A 23 -15.04 3.43 -5.37
N GLY A 24 -14.80 4.73 -5.46
CA GLY A 24 -15.31 5.54 -6.57
C GLY A 24 -14.46 5.48 -7.83
N GLY A 25 -13.38 4.70 -7.83
CA GLY A 25 -12.51 4.57 -8.98
C GLY A 25 -11.50 5.70 -9.13
N ALA A 26 -11.41 6.60 -8.15
CA ALA A 26 -10.47 7.72 -8.17
C ALA A 26 -9.13 7.27 -7.61
N CYS A 27 -8.44 6.40 -8.34
CA CYS A 27 -7.20 5.77 -7.87
C CYS A 27 -6.12 6.78 -7.51
N GLU A 28 -5.96 7.86 -8.29
CA GLU A 28 -4.89 8.83 -8.02
C GLU A 28 -5.10 9.53 -6.69
N ARG A 29 -6.35 9.87 -6.37
CA ARG A 29 -6.65 10.50 -5.07
C ARG A 29 -6.44 9.53 -3.93
N ALA A 30 -6.88 8.29 -4.11
CA ALA A 30 -6.68 7.26 -3.10
C ALA A 30 -5.20 7.02 -2.84
N ILE A 31 -4.39 6.94 -3.90
CA ILE A 31 -2.94 6.77 -3.79
C ILE A 31 -2.32 7.86 -2.93
N SER A 32 -2.66 9.12 -3.21
CA SER A 32 -2.12 10.26 -2.44
C SER A 32 -2.44 10.13 -0.96
N ILE A 33 -3.65 9.69 -0.64
CA ILE A 33 -4.09 9.56 0.74
C ILE A 33 -3.37 8.42 1.45
N TYR A 34 -3.24 7.26 0.80
CA TYR A 34 -2.55 6.14 1.41
C TYR A 34 -1.06 6.43 1.59
N LEU A 35 -0.44 7.12 0.64
CA LEU A 35 0.96 7.53 0.79
C LEU A 35 1.12 8.45 1.99
N ARG A 36 0.17 9.36 2.21
CA ARG A 36 0.20 10.21 3.37
C ARG A 36 0.12 9.41 4.66
N GLY A 37 -0.74 8.39 4.67
CA GLY A 37 -0.85 7.51 5.82
C GLY A 37 0.45 6.82 6.15
N LEU A 38 1.19 6.40 5.13
CA LEU A 38 2.47 5.73 5.32
C LEU A 38 3.57 6.67 5.81
N GLU A 39 3.44 7.99 5.55
CA GLU A 39 4.34 8.98 6.16
C GLU A 39 4.12 9.06 7.66
N VAL A 40 2.87 8.91 8.09
CA VAL A 40 2.51 8.95 9.50
C VAL A 40 2.87 7.63 10.19
N ASP A 41 2.59 6.51 9.53
CA ASP A 41 2.88 5.19 10.10
C ASP A 41 3.39 4.25 9.01
N PRO A 42 4.71 4.12 8.88
CA PRO A 42 5.30 3.24 7.86
C PRO A 42 5.05 1.76 8.09
N LEU A 43 4.44 1.39 9.23
CA LEU A 43 4.09 0.00 9.54
C LEU A 43 2.62 -0.31 9.27
N ALA A 44 1.85 0.64 8.74
CA ALA A 44 0.42 0.44 8.47
C ALA A 44 0.27 -0.44 7.23
N GLU A 45 0.37 -1.74 7.42
CA GLU A 45 0.45 -2.71 6.33
C GLU A 45 -0.79 -2.67 5.44
N VAL A 46 -1.96 -2.37 6.01
CA VAL A 46 -3.20 -2.25 5.23
C VAL A 46 -3.09 -1.16 4.17
N PHE A 47 -2.35 -0.08 4.44
CA PHE A 47 -2.18 0.99 3.47
C PHE A 47 -1.30 0.55 2.29
N TYR A 48 -0.29 -0.27 2.57
CA TYR A 48 0.51 -0.84 1.48
C TYR A 48 -0.36 -1.71 0.58
N ARG A 49 -1.25 -2.51 1.15
CA ARG A 49 -2.14 -3.35 0.34
C ARG A 49 -3.08 -2.52 -0.53
N HIS A 50 -3.67 -1.48 0.04
CA HIS A 50 -4.56 -0.61 -0.74
C HIS A 50 -3.80 0.11 -1.85
N LEU A 51 -2.58 0.56 -1.56
CA LEU A 51 -1.73 1.16 -2.60
C LEU A 51 -1.44 0.18 -3.72
N MET A 52 -1.06 -1.04 -3.38
CA MET A 52 -0.79 -2.06 -4.39
C MET A 52 -2.02 -2.27 -5.27
N ASN A 53 -3.20 -2.37 -4.67
CA ASN A 53 -4.44 -2.50 -5.42
C ASN A 53 -4.69 -1.32 -6.35
N CYS A 54 -4.50 -0.12 -5.85
CA CYS A 54 -4.69 1.08 -6.66
C CYS A 54 -3.74 1.11 -7.84
N TYR A 55 -2.47 0.78 -7.62
CA TYR A 55 -1.49 0.74 -8.69
C TYR A 55 -1.80 -0.34 -9.71
N ILE A 56 -2.24 -1.52 -9.26
CA ILE A 56 -2.64 -2.59 -10.18
C ILE A 56 -3.80 -2.12 -11.05
N ARG A 57 -4.83 -1.54 -10.44
CA ARG A 57 -6.02 -1.08 -11.16
C ARG A 57 -5.71 0.07 -12.10
N ALA A 58 -4.71 0.87 -11.76
CA ALA A 58 -4.30 1.99 -12.60
C ALA A 58 -3.36 1.57 -13.72
N GLY A 59 -3.03 0.28 -13.82
CA GLY A 59 -2.12 -0.20 -14.85
C GLY A 59 -0.67 0.15 -14.58
N ARG A 60 -0.29 0.22 -13.31
CA ARG A 60 1.05 0.62 -12.88
C ARG A 60 1.69 -0.49 -12.03
N PRO A 61 1.93 -1.68 -12.63
CA PRO A 61 2.42 -2.83 -11.86
C PRO A 61 3.82 -2.62 -11.26
N ALA A 62 4.69 -1.87 -11.93
CA ALA A 62 6.02 -1.62 -11.39
C ALA A 62 5.95 -0.88 -10.06
N GLU A 63 5.02 0.07 -9.94
CA GLU A 63 4.83 0.82 -8.71
C GLU A 63 4.17 -0.04 -7.63
N ALA A 64 3.32 -0.98 -8.03
CA ALA A 64 2.76 -1.94 -7.08
C ALA A 64 3.88 -2.82 -6.50
N CYS A 65 4.80 -3.29 -7.33
CA CYS A 65 5.93 -4.08 -6.85
C CYS A 65 6.84 -3.27 -5.93
N ALA A 66 7.13 -2.02 -6.29
CA ALA A 66 7.95 -1.14 -5.45
C ALA A 66 7.30 -0.89 -4.10
N THR A 67 5.97 -0.79 -4.08
CA THR A 67 5.21 -0.62 -2.84
C THR A 67 5.38 -1.83 -1.93
N TYR A 68 5.29 -3.02 -2.50
CA TYR A 68 5.51 -4.25 -1.73
C TYR A 68 6.92 -4.30 -1.16
N GLU A 69 7.92 -3.96 -1.97
CA GLU A 69 9.31 -3.96 -1.51
C GLU A 69 9.52 -2.96 -0.38
N ARG A 70 8.91 -1.79 -0.47
CA ARG A 70 8.95 -0.80 0.60
C ARG A 70 8.33 -1.36 1.89
N CYS A 71 7.21 -2.06 1.77
CA CYS A 71 6.56 -2.70 2.90
C CYS A 71 7.49 -3.71 3.57
N CYS A 72 8.10 -4.57 2.77
CA CYS A 72 9.04 -5.58 3.29
C CYS A 72 10.19 -4.93 4.04
N ARG A 73 10.76 -3.87 3.49
CA ARG A 73 11.88 -3.18 4.13
C ARG A 73 11.48 -2.56 5.45
N ALA A 74 10.32 -1.91 5.49
CA ALA A 74 9.85 -1.27 6.72
C ALA A 74 9.63 -2.30 7.82
N LEU A 75 8.96 -3.39 7.49
CA LEU A 75 8.68 -4.44 8.47
C LEU A 75 9.96 -5.13 8.94
N ALA A 76 10.87 -5.40 8.03
CA ALA A 76 12.14 -6.04 8.38
C ALA A 76 12.98 -5.14 9.27
N THR A 77 13.05 -3.85 8.94
CA THR A 77 13.89 -2.90 9.67
C THR A 77 13.33 -2.59 11.05
N LEU A 78 12.02 -2.36 11.14
CA LEU A 78 11.42 -1.84 12.36
C LEU A 78 10.90 -2.94 13.28
N LEU A 79 10.44 -4.07 12.73
CA LEU A 79 9.85 -5.15 13.53
C LEU A 79 10.53 -6.49 13.36
N LYS A 80 11.49 -6.62 12.47
CA LYS A 80 12.18 -7.88 12.18
C LYS A 80 11.22 -8.99 11.75
N VAL A 81 10.19 -8.64 11.00
CA VAL A 81 9.20 -9.60 10.49
C VAL A 81 9.01 -9.39 9.00
N GLY A 82 8.39 -10.37 8.35
CA GLY A 82 7.96 -10.26 6.97
C GLY A 82 6.53 -9.80 6.88
N PRO A 83 6.02 -9.55 5.66
CA PRO A 83 4.65 -9.12 5.48
C PRO A 83 3.64 -10.22 5.81
N ALA A 84 2.42 -9.79 6.11
CA ALA A 84 1.31 -10.71 6.40
C ALA A 84 0.98 -11.55 5.17
N PRO A 85 0.35 -12.73 5.37
CA PRO A 85 -0.04 -13.59 4.23
C PRO A 85 -0.88 -12.87 3.21
N GLU A 86 -1.80 -11.98 3.64
CA GLU A 86 -2.64 -11.22 2.69
C GLU A 86 -1.80 -10.34 1.79
N THR A 87 -0.77 -9.72 2.35
CA THR A 87 0.10 -8.84 1.57
C THR A 87 0.92 -9.64 0.57
N ARG A 88 1.44 -10.80 1.01
CA ARG A 88 2.18 -11.68 0.10
C ARG A 88 1.29 -12.20 -1.02
N ALA A 89 0.06 -12.58 -0.69
CA ALA A 89 -0.88 -13.07 -1.68
C ALA A 89 -1.19 -12.00 -2.73
N LEU A 90 -1.38 -10.78 -2.27
CA LEU A 90 -1.64 -9.68 -3.19
C LEU A 90 -0.45 -9.43 -4.12
N TYR A 91 0.75 -9.50 -3.59
CA TYR A 91 1.95 -9.35 -4.41
C TYR A 91 1.98 -10.38 -5.55
N GLN A 92 1.53 -11.61 -5.29
CA GLN A 92 1.51 -12.65 -6.31
C GLN A 92 0.52 -12.35 -7.44
N THR A 93 -0.46 -11.47 -7.20
CA THR A 93 -1.42 -11.10 -8.23
C THR A 93 -0.94 -9.98 -9.14
N ILE A 94 0.19 -9.35 -8.82
CA ILE A 94 0.67 -8.21 -9.62
C ILE A 94 1.14 -8.72 -10.99
N PRO A 95 0.60 -8.16 -12.09
CA PRO A 95 1.10 -8.52 -13.43
C PRO A 95 2.55 -8.07 -13.57
N ARG A 96 3.39 -8.95 -14.06
CA ARG A 96 4.81 -8.61 -14.24
C ARG A 96 5.15 -8.55 -15.70
N ASP A 97 5.97 -7.57 -16.03
CA ASP A 97 6.46 -7.47 -17.39
C ASP A 97 7.29 -8.69 -17.71
N ARG A 98 6.97 -9.29 -18.82
CA ARG A 98 7.81 -10.35 -19.35
C ARG A 98 8.83 -9.73 -20.29
N PRO A 99 10.05 -10.23 -20.29
CA PRO A 99 10.98 -9.80 -21.31
C PRO A 99 10.33 -10.06 -22.69
N VAL A 100 10.43 -9.08 -23.55
CA VAL A 100 9.97 -9.22 -24.92
C VAL A 100 10.97 -10.12 -25.63
N THR A 101 10.73 -11.40 -25.52
CA THR A 101 11.59 -12.30 -26.23
C THR A 101 10.83 -12.90 -27.31
N ASP A 102 10.71 -12.89 -27.88
CA ASP A 102 9.90 -13.64 -28.49
C ASP A 102 9.76 -13.65 -29.62
N ARG A 103 9.92 -13.48 -29.50
CA ARG A 103 9.75 -13.72 -30.23
C ARG A 103 9.93 -14.03 -30.71
#